data_0453089460a3a34263c2e4df3f63d400
#
_entry.id   0453089460a3a34263c2e4df3f63d400
#
_cell.length_a   1.000
_cell.length_b   1.000
_cell.length_c   1.000
_cell.angle_alpha   90.00
_cell.angle_beta   90.00
_cell.angle_gamma   90.00
#
_symmetry.space_group_name_H-M   'P 1'
#
loop_
_entity.id
_entity.type
_entity.pdbx_description
1 polymer ?
#
loop_
_entity_poly.entity_id
_entity_poly.type
_entity_poly.pdbx_seq_one_letter_code
_entity_poly.pdbx_strand_id
1 'polypeptide(L)'
;FLAGYQLTGDERYASVVRETFEFVERELTHSEGGFYSTLDAESADSTGSREEGAFYVWTPKAVRDAVDDGTAADLFCKRYGVTDGGNFENNTTVLTESTPASELAADSVMGTDAVEELIDEATEELFEARETRSRPPRDEKVLAAWNGLMISAYAEGSLVLDSSYVDRAEDALSFCREHLWDAEDRRLYRRFERGEVGIPGYLEDYAFLGRGAFDTYQVTGDVEHLQFALDLGRAIRERFYDEDE
;
A
#
# COMPACT_ATOMS: atom_id res chain seq x y z
N PHE A 1 0.66 8.09 -8.99
CA PHE A 1 0.76 7.07 -10.02
C PHE A 1 -0.50 7.04 -10.89
N LEU A 2 -1.75 6.97 -10.35
CA LEU A 2 -2.98 7.02 -11.16
C LEU A 2 -3.01 8.22 -12.11
N ALA A 3 -2.77 9.43 -11.61
CA ALA A 3 -2.68 10.63 -12.45
C ALA A 3 -1.55 10.54 -13.50
N GLY A 4 -0.43 9.89 -13.16
CA GLY A 4 0.66 9.64 -14.11
C GLY A 4 0.20 8.75 -15.26
N TYR A 5 -0.49 7.65 -14.95
CA TYR A 5 -1.07 6.76 -15.96
C TYR A 5 -2.10 7.47 -16.83
N GLN A 6 -3.03 8.21 -16.24
CA GLN A 6 -4.04 8.98 -16.98
C GLN A 6 -3.44 10.01 -17.94
N LEU A 7 -2.32 10.63 -17.57
CA LEU A 7 -1.68 11.65 -18.38
C LEU A 7 -0.80 11.08 -19.49
N THR A 8 -0.15 9.94 -19.24
CA THR A 8 0.91 9.41 -20.13
C THR A 8 0.53 8.15 -20.86
N GLY A 9 -0.42 7.36 -20.33
CA GLY A 9 -0.72 6.00 -20.80
C GLY A 9 0.42 4.99 -20.55
N ASP A 10 1.40 5.34 -19.70
CA ASP A 10 2.53 4.46 -19.39
C ASP A 10 2.13 3.41 -18.36
N GLU A 11 2.07 2.14 -18.79
CA GLU A 11 1.65 1.01 -17.97
C GLU A 11 2.49 0.80 -16.70
N ARG A 12 3.71 1.30 -16.64
CA ARG A 12 4.53 1.23 -15.41
C ARG A 12 3.83 1.92 -14.23
N TYR A 13 3.11 3.01 -14.48
CA TYR A 13 2.34 3.67 -13.42
C TYR A 13 1.13 2.82 -12.99
N ALA A 14 0.47 2.15 -13.92
CA ALA A 14 -0.66 1.28 -13.63
C ALA A 14 -0.22 0.06 -12.82
N SER A 15 0.92 -0.56 -13.18
CA SER A 15 1.48 -1.71 -12.43
C SER A 15 1.78 -1.35 -10.99
N VAL A 16 2.43 -0.21 -10.74
CA VAL A 16 2.70 0.26 -9.36
C VAL A 16 1.41 0.42 -8.55
N VAL A 17 0.32 0.89 -9.16
CA VAL A 17 -0.96 1.03 -8.43
C VAL A 17 -1.54 -0.34 -8.11
N ARG A 18 -1.58 -1.27 -9.08
CA ARG A 18 -2.10 -2.64 -8.87
C ARG A 18 -1.32 -3.35 -7.76
N GLU A 19 0.00 -3.35 -7.83
CA GLU A 19 0.87 -3.95 -6.81
C GLU A 19 0.69 -3.32 -5.42
N THR A 20 0.49 -1.99 -5.38
CA THR A 20 0.20 -1.27 -4.13
C THR A 20 -1.14 -1.71 -3.55
N PHE A 21 -2.19 -1.81 -4.37
CA PHE A 21 -3.51 -2.26 -3.91
C PHE A 21 -3.47 -3.72 -3.45
N GLU A 22 -2.80 -4.61 -4.19
CA GLU A 22 -2.60 -6.00 -3.79
C GLU A 22 -1.86 -6.11 -2.43
N PHE A 23 -0.83 -5.27 -2.23
CA PHE A 23 -0.16 -5.20 -0.94
C PHE A 23 -1.11 -4.76 0.18
N VAL A 24 -1.88 -3.70 -0.02
CA VAL A 24 -2.85 -3.19 0.98
C VAL A 24 -3.91 -4.23 1.29
N GLU A 25 -4.45 -4.91 0.28
CA GLU A 25 -5.44 -5.96 0.46
C GLU A 25 -4.89 -7.14 1.26
N ARG A 26 -3.68 -7.57 0.95
CA ARG A 26 -3.04 -8.71 1.61
C ARG A 26 -2.57 -8.40 3.03
N GLU A 27 -1.99 -7.23 3.26
CA GLU A 27 -1.28 -6.93 4.50
C GLU A 27 -2.05 -6.01 5.45
N LEU A 28 -2.81 -5.07 4.92
CA LEU A 28 -3.35 -3.95 5.70
C LEU A 28 -4.88 -3.90 5.74
N THR A 29 -5.60 -4.89 5.23
CA THR A 29 -7.07 -4.87 5.24
C THR A 29 -7.62 -5.54 6.50
N HIS A 30 -8.54 -4.82 7.20
CA HIS A 30 -9.33 -5.35 8.28
C HIS A 30 -10.45 -6.25 7.74
N SER A 31 -10.85 -7.28 8.48
CA SER A 31 -11.89 -8.22 8.05
C SER A 31 -13.27 -7.59 7.77
N GLU A 32 -13.52 -6.40 8.32
CA GLU A 32 -14.74 -5.62 8.12
C GLU A 32 -14.55 -4.44 7.14
N GLY A 33 -13.44 -4.40 6.41
CA GLY A 33 -13.22 -3.48 5.28
C GLY A 33 -12.27 -2.31 5.51
N GLY A 34 -12.06 -1.86 6.76
CA GLY A 34 -11.12 -0.76 7.05
C GLY A 34 -9.65 -1.13 6.78
N PHE A 35 -8.78 -0.14 6.67
CA PHE A 35 -7.35 -0.34 6.47
C PHE A 35 -6.56 -0.06 7.74
N TYR A 36 -5.70 -1.01 8.12
CA TYR A 36 -4.74 -0.87 9.22
C TYR A 36 -3.64 0.14 8.88
N SER A 37 -2.95 0.65 9.91
CA SER A 37 -2.02 1.78 9.74
C SER A 37 -0.71 1.39 9.10
N THR A 38 -0.03 0.34 9.58
CA THR A 38 1.32 -0.01 9.09
C THR A 38 1.77 -1.39 9.54
N LEU A 39 2.87 -1.86 8.96
CA LEU A 39 3.70 -2.93 9.48
C LEU A 39 4.87 -2.34 10.26
N ASP A 40 5.34 -3.07 11.29
CA ASP A 40 6.55 -2.69 12.05
C ASP A 40 7.78 -2.73 11.11
N ALA A 41 8.75 -1.89 11.35
CA ALA A 41 10.03 -1.91 10.64
C ALA A 41 10.87 -3.16 10.99
N GLU A 42 10.68 -3.70 12.20
CA GLU A 42 11.45 -4.84 12.69
C GLU A 42 10.67 -6.15 12.56
N SER A 43 11.39 -7.21 12.21
CA SER A 43 10.91 -8.59 12.26
C SER A 43 11.98 -9.53 12.82
N ALA A 44 11.61 -10.75 13.19
CA ALA A 44 12.60 -11.73 13.62
C ALA A 44 13.40 -12.23 12.43
N ASP A 45 14.73 -12.23 12.55
CA ASP A 45 15.64 -12.87 11.61
C ASP A 45 15.65 -14.41 11.77
N SER A 46 16.48 -15.11 11.01
CA SER A 46 16.61 -16.57 11.08
C SER A 46 17.16 -17.10 12.41
N THR A 47 17.70 -16.24 13.27
CA THR A 47 18.19 -16.58 14.63
C THR A 47 17.17 -16.28 15.71
N GLY A 48 16.06 -15.60 15.37
CA GLY A 48 15.03 -15.12 16.28
C GLY A 48 15.34 -13.76 16.91
N SER A 49 16.43 -13.08 16.46
CA SER A 49 16.72 -11.71 16.84
C SER A 49 15.83 -10.75 16.06
N ARG A 50 15.35 -9.67 16.71
CA ARG A 50 14.61 -8.62 16.00
C ARG A 50 15.59 -7.68 15.34
N GLU A 51 15.44 -7.51 14.03
CA GLU A 51 16.25 -6.61 13.22
C GLU A 51 15.37 -5.81 12.27
N GLU A 52 15.75 -4.56 12.00
CA GLU A 52 15.08 -3.71 11.04
C GLU A 52 15.24 -4.28 9.63
N GLY A 53 14.15 -4.33 8.88
CA GLY A 53 14.12 -4.78 7.50
C GLY A 53 14.34 -6.29 7.28
N ALA A 54 14.55 -7.12 8.32
CA ALA A 54 14.92 -8.54 8.18
C ALA A 54 13.98 -9.33 7.25
N PHE A 55 12.70 -8.98 7.20
CA PHE A 55 11.72 -9.60 6.29
C PHE A 55 12.00 -9.27 4.82
N TYR A 56 12.52 -8.07 4.51
CA TYR A 56 12.56 -7.53 3.15
C TYR A 56 13.94 -7.59 2.48
N VAL A 57 15.02 -7.63 3.27
CA VAL A 57 16.38 -7.53 2.74
C VAL A 57 16.90 -8.85 2.16
N TRP A 58 17.83 -8.73 1.21
CA TRP A 58 18.42 -9.85 0.51
C TRP A 58 19.94 -9.79 0.50
N THR A 59 20.58 -10.95 0.37
CA THR A 59 22.00 -11.11 0.03
C THR A 59 22.11 -11.89 -1.27
N PRO A 60 23.23 -11.79 -2.04
CA PRO A 60 23.41 -12.58 -3.24
C PRO A 60 23.29 -14.10 -3.01
N LYS A 61 23.72 -14.57 -1.83
CA LYS A 61 23.58 -15.97 -1.45
C LYS A 61 22.11 -16.35 -1.26
N ALA A 62 21.34 -15.53 -0.54
CA ALA A 62 19.91 -15.80 -0.29
C ALA A 62 19.09 -15.80 -1.59
N VAL A 63 19.42 -14.92 -2.54
CA VAL A 63 18.80 -14.93 -3.88
C VAL A 63 19.10 -16.24 -4.60
N ARG A 64 20.37 -16.65 -4.68
CA ARG A 64 20.77 -17.91 -5.36
C ARG A 64 20.29 -19.17 -4.67
N ASP A 65 20.02 -19.13 -3.37
CA ASP A 65 19.46 -20.27 -2.64
C ASP A 65 17.95 -20.42 -2.88
N ALA A 66 17.27 -19.35 -3.28
CA ALA A 66 15.82 -19.31 -3.45
C ALA A 66 15.38 -19.40 -4.92
N VAL A 67 16.20 -18.98 -5.87
CA VAL A 67 15.90 -19.00 -7.31
C VAL A 67 16.55 -20.21 -7.96
N ASP A 68 15.74 -21.02 -8.64
CA ASP A 68 16.21 -22.27 -9.26
C ASP A 68 17.13 -22.02 -10.47
N ASP A 69 16.82 -21.03 -11.31
CA ASP A 69 17.66 -20.66 -12.46
C ASP A 69 18.76 -19.67 -12.05
N GLY A 70 20.02 -20.14 -12.15
CA GLY A 70 21.18 -19.31 -11.80
C GLY A 70 21.34 -18.06 -12.68
N THR A 71 20.85 -18.07 -13.93
CA THR A 71 20.86 -16.91 -14.83
C THR A 71 19.85 -15.89 -14.36
N ALA A 72 18.64 -16.31 -14.03
CA ALA A 72 17.57 -15.47 -13.47
C ALA A 72 18.02 -14.83 -12.15
N ALA A 73 18.64 -15.61 -11.24
CA ALA A 73 19.21 -15.11 -9.99
C ALA A 73 20.27 -14.02 -10.20
N ASP A 74 21.19 -14.22 -11.17
CA ASP A 74 22.23 -13.23 -11.46
C ASP A 74 21.67 -11.97 -12.15
N LEU A 75 20.66 -12.10 -13.01
CA LEU A 75 19.94 -10.97 -13.61
C LEU A 75 19.18 -10.19 -12.55
N PHE A 76 18.47 -10.85 -11.65
CA PHE A 76 17.79 -10.24 -10.52
C PHE A 76 18.75 -9.45 -9.64
N CYS A 77 19.89 -10.05 -9.26
CA CYS A 77 20.90 -9.36 -8.46
C CYS A 77 21.41 -8.08 -9.13
N LYS A 78 21.66 -8.10 -10.43
CA LYS A 78 22.09 -6.93 -11.20
C LYS A 78 20.98 -5.89 -11.33
N ARG A 79 19.75 -6.34 -11.61
CA ARG A 79 18.59 -5.48 -11.75
C ARG A 79 18.33 -4.67 -10.50
N TYR A 80 18.41 -5.32 -9.33
CA TYR A 80 18.04 -4.74 -8.03
C TYR A 80 19.23 -4.38 -7.13
N GLY A 81 20.45 -4.41 -7.65
CA GLY A 81 21.64 -3.97 -6.94
C GLY A 81 22.04 -4.87 -5.76
N VAL A 82 21.71 -6.16 -5.81
CA VAL A 82 22.06 -7.10 -4.74
C VAL A 82 23.52 -7.51 -4.87
N THR A 83 24.35 -7.05 -3.94
CA THR A 83 25.81 -7.25 -3.94
C THR A 83 26.31 -7.77 -2.59
N ASP A 84 27.54 -8.32 -2.54
CA ASP A 84 28.16 -8.79 -1.29
C ASP A 84 28.39 -7.67 -0.27
N GLY A 85 28.49 -6.42 -0.71
CA GLY A 85 28.64 -5.25 0.17
C GLY A 85 27.30 -4.74 0.72
N GLY A 86 26.20 -5.06 0.02
CA GLY A 86 24.88 -4.55 0.35
C GLY A 86 24.74 -3.04 0.27
N ASN A 87 23.57 -2.54 0.59
CA ASN A 87 23.29 -1.11 0.77
C ASN A 87 22.57 -0.83 2.11
N PHE A 88 22.48 -1.84 2.95
CA PHE A 88 21.83 -1.81 4.25
C PHE A 88 22.68 -2.53 5.31
N GLU A 89 22.18 -2.64 6.54
CA GLU A 89 22.87 -3.27 7.67
C GLU A 89 23.28 -4.72 7.39
N ASN A 90 24.34 -5.19 8.04
CA ASN A 90 24.85 -6.58 7.94
C ASN A 90 25.18 -7.03 6.51
N ASN A 91 25.55 -6.11 5.60
CA ASN A 91 25.80 -6.36 4.18
C ASN A 91 24.58 -6.95 3.45
N THR A 92 23.38 -6.62 3.90
CA THR A 92 22.13 -6.94 3.22
C THR A 92 21.75 -5.85 2.22
N THR A 93 20.81 -6.13 1.34
CA THR A 93 20.36 -5.18 0.31
C THR A 93 18.86 -4.94 0.44
N VAL A 94 18.47 -3.68 0.56
CA VAL A 94 17.14 -3.20 0.20
C VAL A 94 17.08 -3.09 -1.32
N LEU A 95 16.13 -3.75 -1.94
CA LEU A 95 16.02 -3.80 -3.41
C LEU A 95 15.74 -2.42 -3.99
N THR A 96 16.55 -2.02 -4.96
CA THR A 96 16.37 -0.79 -5.73
C THR A 96 16.63 -1.07 -7.20
N GLU A 97 15.84 -0.49 -8.10
CA GLU A 97 16.13 -0.60 -9.53
C GLU A 97 17.47 0.08 -9.86
N SER A 98 18.52 -0.73 -10.06
CA SER A 98 19.88 -0.24 -10.32
C SER A 98 20.22 -0.26 -11.81
N THR A 99 19.80 -1.31 -12.55
CA THR A 99 20.13 -1.49 -13.96
C THR A 99 18.88 -1.83 -14.75
N PRO A 100 18.51 -1.05 -15.78
CA PRO A 100 17.34 -1.36 -16.62
C PRO A 100 17.48 -2.71 -17.34
N ALA A 101 16.37 -3.42 -17.57
CA ALA A 101 16.38 -4.70 -18.30
C ALA A 101 16.97 -4.58 -19.71
N SER A 102 16.76 -3.45 -20.39
CA SER A 102 17.36 -3.17 -21.70
C SER A 102 18.89 -3.10 -21.69
N GLU A 103 19.49 -2.60 -20.60
CA GLU A 103 20.94 -2.58 -20.42
C GLU A 103 21.48 -3.98 -20.11
N LEU A 104 20.79 -4.74 -19.25
CA LEU A 104 21.13 -6.15 -18.98
C LEU A 104 21.04 -7.01 -20.25
N ALA A 105 20.05 -6.76 -21.12
CA ALA A 105 19.92 -7.42 -22.40
C ALA A 105 21.06 -7.08 -23.35
N ALA A 106 21.53 -5.83 -23.37
CA ALA A 106 22.66 -5.41 -24.21
C ALA A 106 23.98 -6.08 -23.80
N ASP A 107 24.13 -6.40 -22.50
CA ASP A 107 25.28 -7.10 -21.95
C ASP A 107 25.19 -8.63 -22.07
N SER A 108 24.08 -9.14 -22.58
CA SER A 108 23.81 -10.56 -22.76
C SER A 108 23.55 -10.87 -24.25
N VAL A 109 23.36 -12.15 -24.58
CA VAL A 109 22.91 -12.58 -25.92
C VAL A 109 21.38 -12.70 -26.01
N MET A 110 20.64 -12.27 -24.99
CA MET A 110 19.19 -12.38 -24.87
C MET A 110 18.52 -11.07 -25.30
N GLY A 111 17.26 -11.17 -25.75
CA GLY A 111 16.42 -9.98 -25.96
C GLY A 111 15.91 -9.41 -24.65
N THR A 112 15.45 -8.15 -24.66
CA THR A 112 14.92 -7.47 -23.46
C THR A 112 13.75 -8.24 -22.86
N ASP A 113 12.81 -8.70 -23.68
CA ASP A 113 11.62 -9.44 -23.22
C ASP A 113 12.01 -10.74 -22.47
N ALA A 114 13.02 -11.47 -22.97
CA ALA A 114 13.51 -12.69 -22.31
C ALA A 114 14.25 -12.39 -20.99
N VAL A 115 14.90 -11.23 -20.87
CA VAL A 115 15.51 -10.78 -19.62
C VAL A 115 14.44 -10.38 -18.61
N GLU A 116 13.40 -9.69 -19.04
CA GLU A 116 12.25 -9.33 -18.18
C GLU A 116 11.54 -10.59 -17.68
N GLU A 117 11.24 -11.55 -18.54
CA GLU A 117 10.61 -12.84 -18.17
C GLU A 117 11.40 -13.57 -17.07
N LEU A 118 12.73 -13.69 -17.22
CA LEU A 118 13.58 -14.33 -16.21
C LEU A 118 13.63 -13.55 -14.88
N ILE A 119 13.56 -12.22 -14.93
CA ILE A 119 13.51 -11.39 -13.72
C ILE A 119 12.17 -11.54 -13.02
N ASP A 120 11.07 -11.61 -13.78
CA ASP A 120 9.73 -11.81 -13.24
C ASP A 120 9.59 -13.19 -12.57
N GLU A 121 10.08 -14.27 -13.22
CA GLU A 121 10.15 -15.60 -12.63
C GLU A 121 10.94 -15.60 -11.30
N ALA A 122 12.14 -14.99 -11.30
CA ALA A 122 12.95 -14.88 -10.08
C ALA A 122 12.23 -14.06 -8.99
N THR A 123 11.46 -13.03 -9.38
CA THR A 123 10.68 -12.21 -8.45
C THR A 123 9.59 -13.02 -7.76
N GLU A 124 8.88 -13.89 -8.50
CA GLU A 124 7.86 -14.79 -7.95
C GLU A 124 8.46 -15.78 -6.96
N GLU A 125 9.56 -16.47 -7.34
CA GLU A 125 10.25 -17.42 -6.47
C GLU A 125 10.77 -16.76 -5.17
N LEU A 126 11.33 -15.56 -5.29
CA LEU A 126 11.80 -14.77 -4.16
C LEU A 126 10.65 -14.25 -3.29
N PHE A 127 9.52 -13.91 -3.89
CA PHE A 127 8.32 -13.55 -3.13
C PHE A 127 7.86 -14.74 -2.29
N GLU A 128 7.74 -15.93 -2.86
CA GLU A 128 7.37 -17.16 -2.14
C GLU A 128 8.36 -17.48 -1.03
N ALA A 129 9.66 -17.39 -1.31
CA ALA A 129 10.70 -17.59 -0.32
C ALA A 129 10.62 -16.60 0.85
N ARG A 130 10.33 -15.33 0.56
CA ARG A 130 10.11 -14.29 1.58
C ARG A 130 8.93 -14.59 2.48
N GLU A 131 7.84 -15.10 1.92
CA GLU A 131 6.64 -15.45 2.67
C GLU A 131 6.86 -16.51 3.75
N THR A 132 7.97 -17.27 3.66
CA THR A 132 8.39 -18.23 4.71
C THR A 132 9.09 -17.57 5.91
N ARG A 133 9.48 -16.30 5.80
CA ARG A 133 10.17 -15.56 6.87
C ARG A 133 9.18 -15.10 7.94
N SER A 134 9.72 -14.76 9.11
CA SER A 134 8.93 -14.14 10.19
C SER A 134 8.41 -12.76 9.76
N ARG A 135 7.08 -12.63 9.64
CA ARG A 135 6.45 -11.37 9.24
C ARG A 135 6.66 -10.28 10.29
N PRO A 136 6.81 -9.01 9.87
CA PRO A 136 6.75 -7.88 10.76
C PRO A 136 5.39 -7.84 11.48
N PRO A 137 5.35 -7.48 12.78
CA PRO A 137 4.09 -7.20 13.45
C PRO A 137 3.30 -6.08 12.76
N ARG A 138 1.97 -6.23 12.70
CA ARG A 138 1.10 -5.20 12.15
C ARG A 138 0.59 -4.28 13.27
N ASP A 139 0.65 -2.98 13.03
CA ASP A 139 -0.06 -2.00 13.86
C ASP A 139 -1.54 -1.95 13.41
N GLU A 140 -2.39 -2.53 14.22
CA GLU A 140 -3.81 -2.75 13.92
C GLU A 140 -4.71 -1.53 14.19
N LYS A 141 -4.12 -0.34 14.28
CA LYS A 141 -4.91 0.89 14.33
C LYS A 141 -5.49 1.20 12.96
N VAL A 142 -6.78 1.51 12.93
CA VAL A 142 -7.45 2.09 11.77
C VAL A 142 -7.55 3.59 12.01
N LEU A 143 -6.90 4.39 11.16
CA LEU A 143 -6.85 5.85 11.28
C LEU A 143 -7.78 6.49 10.24
N ALA A 144 -8.69 7.36 10.70
CA ALA A 144 -9.71 8.00 9.84
C ALA A 144 -9.11 8.72 8.63
N ALA A 145 -8.09 9.55 8.84
CA ALA A 145 -7.42 10.30 7.78
C ALA A 145 -6.79 9.38 6.71
N TRP A 146 -6.09 8.34 7.15
CA TRP A 146 -5.39 7.44 6.23
C TRP A 146 -6.36 6.56 5.46
N ASN A 147 -7.45 6.14 6.09
CA ASN A 147 -8.53 5.44 5.41
C ASN A 147 -9.19 6.36 4.37
N GLY A 148 -9.46 7.62 4.69
CA GLY A 148 -9.99 8.58 3.73
C GLY A 148 -9.13 8.73 2.48
N LEU A 149 -7.81 8.78 2.63
CA LEU A 149 -6.87 8.83 1.50
C LEU A 149 -6.88 7.54 0.66
N MET A 150 -6.90 6.38 1.32
CA MET A 150 -6.93 5.10 0.62
C MET A 150 -8.28 4.85 -0.08
N ILE A 151 -9.40 5.23 0.55
CA ILE A 151 -10.73 5.20 -0.05
C ILE A 151 -10.75 6.03 -1.34
N SER A 152 -10.21 7.26 -1.33
CA SER A 152 -10.08 8.08 -2.54
C SER A 152 -9.25 7.38 -3.61
N ALA A 153 -8.13 6.75 -3.24
CA ALA A 153 -7.27 6.04 -4.18
C ALA A 153 -8.00 4.85 -4.84
N TYR A 154 -8.73 4.06 -4.07
CA TYR A 154 -9.53 2.95 -4.60
C TYR A 154 -10.69 3.44 -5.48
N ALA A 155 -11.40 4.49 -5.06
CA ALA A 155 -12.47 5.10 -5.87
C ALA A 155 -11.92 5.62 -7.21
N GLU A 156 -10.81 6.36 -7.21
CA GLU A 156 -10.15 6.81 -8.44
C GLU A 156 -9.62 5.63 -9.27
N GLY A 157 -9.04 4.61 -8.61
CA GLY A 157 -8.53 3.39 -9.25
C GLY A 157 -9.62 2.63 -9.99
N SER A 158 -10.86 2.63 -9.46
CA SER A 158 -12.00 1.96 -10.09
C SER A 158 -12.42 2.59 -11.43
N LEU A 159 -12.21 3.89 -11.59
CA LEU A 159 -12.47 4.59 -12.85
C LEU A 159 -11.38 4.38 -13.90
N VAL A 160 -10.15 4.11 -13.46
CA VAL A 160 -8.96 4.20 -14.31
C VAL A 160 -8.42 2.82 -14.69
N LEU A 161 -8.50 1.85 -13.77
CA LEU A 161 -7.87 0.53 -13.92
C LEU A 161 -8.88 -0.61 -13.92
N ASP A 162 -9.60 -0.81 -12.83
CA ASP A 162 -10.55 -1.93 -12.67
C ASP A 162 -11.73 -1.51 -11.81
N SER A 163 -12.95 -1.62 -12.35
CA SER A 163 -14.18 -1.22 -11.67
C SER A 163 -14.43 -1.95 -10.34
N SER A 164 -13.83 -3.12 -10.12
CA SER A 164 -13.97 -3.88 -8.86
C SER A 164 -13.32 -3.19 -7.66
N TYR A 165 -12.40 -2.27 -7.88
CA TYR A 165 -11.80 -1.48 -6.78
C TYR A 165 -12.81 -0.61 -6.03
N VAL A 166 -13.98 -0.31 -6.62
CA VAL A 166 -15.03 0.44 -5.93
C VAL A 166 -15.55 -0.29 -4.69
N ASP A 167 -15.64 -1.61 -4.74
CA ASP A 167 -16.14 -2.43 -3.62
C ASP A 167 -15.25 -2.23 -2.37
N ARG A 168 -13.94 -2.10 -2.58
CA ARG A 168 -12.98 -1.82 -1.49
C ARG A 168 -13.13 -0.42 -0.91
N ALA A 169 -13.41 0.57 -1.75
CA ALA A 169 -13.71 1.92 -1.30
C ALA A 169 -14.99 1.96 -0.44
N GLU A 170 -16.05 1.27 -0.88
CA GLU A 170 -17.33 1.20 -0.17
C GLU A 170 -17.20 0.44 1.16
N ASP A 171 -16.51 -0.71 1.19
CA ASP A 171 -16.26 -1.47 2.41
C ASP A 171 -15.53 -0.63 3.46
N ALA A 172 -14.45 0.05 3.05
CA ALA A 172 -13.66 0.87 3.95
C ALA A 172 -14.41 2.13 4.42
N LEU A 173 -15.21 2.74 3.56
CA LEU A 173 -16.06 3.88 3.91
C LEU A 173 -17.15 3.46 4.90
N SER A 174 -17.78 2.30 4.67
CA SER A 174 -18.78 1.73 5.57
C SER A 174 -18.19 1.44 6.95
N PHE A 175 -17.00 0.83 7.00
CA PHE A 175 -16.26 0.61 8.23
C PHE A 175 -16.02 1.92 9.01
N CYS A 176 -15.52 2.96 8.34
CA CYS A 176 -15.26 4.25 8.98
C CYS A 176 -16.54 4.91 9.50
N ARG A 177 -17.64 4.81 8.74
CA ARG A 177 -18.95 5.34 9.14
C ARG A 177 -19.54 4.61 10.33
N GLU A 178 -19.39 3.29 10.40
CA GLU A 178 -19.94 2.45 11.46
C GLU A 178 -19.14 2.58 12.76
N HIS A 179 -17.81 2.55 12.66
CA HIS A 179 -16.95 2.45 13.84
C HIS A 179 -16.38 3.79 14.32
N LEU A 180 -16.15 4.76 13.43
CA LEU A 180 -15.46 6.00 13.76
C LEU A 180 -16.38 7.23 13.83
N TRP A 181 -17.60 7.16 13.29
CA TRP A 181 -18.51 8.28 13.23
C TRP A 181 -19.65 8.17 14.26
N ASP A 182 -19.74 9.17 15.14
CA ASP A 182 -20.89 9.35 16.00
C ASP A 182 -21.88 10.33 15.33
N ALA A 183 -23.00 9.79 14.86
CA ALA A 183 -24.00 10.55 14.12
C ALA A 183 -24.82 11.49 15.02
N GLU A 184 -24.98 11.17 16.32
CA GLU A 184 -25.75 12.00 17.27
C GLU A 184 -24.99 13.29 17.59
N ASP A 185 -23.71 13.17 17.91
CA ASP A 185 -22.82 14.28 18.24
C ASP A 185 -22.13 14.88 17.00
N ARG A 186 -22.31 14.31 15.81
CA ARG A 186 -21.55 14.59 14.58
C ARG A 186 -20.05 14.65 14.84
N ARG A 187 -19.55 13.63 15.54
CA ARG A 187 -18.16 13.56 15.93
C ARG A 187 -17.48 12.40 15.22
N LEU A 188 -16.35 12.71 14.56
CA LEU A 188 -15.43 11.69 14.06
C LEU A 188 -14.37 11.41 15.14
N TYR A 189 -14.05 10.13 15.31
CA TYR A 189 -12.90 9.69 16.07
C TYR A 189 -11.74 9.40 15.15
N ARG A 190 -10.53 9.71 15.61
CA ARG A 190 -9.30 9.51 14.83
C ARG A 190 -8.94 8.05 14.66
N ARG A 191 -9.14 7.25 15.70
CA ARG A 191 -8.59 5.90 15.80
C ARG A 191 -9.64 4.88 16.24
N PHE A 192 -9.63 3.74 15.54
CA PHE A 192 -10.22 2.49 16.00
C PHE A 192 -9.11 1.45 16.18
N GLU A 193 -9.16 0.66 17.25
CA GLU A 193 -8.22 -0.40 17.55
C GLU A 193 -8.90 -1.44 18.44
N ARG A 194 -8.95 -2.70 17.99
CA ARG A 194 -9.48 -3.85 18.77
C ARG A 194 -10.87 -3.63 19.37
N GLY A 195 -11.76 -3.01 18.62
CA GLY A 195 -13.14 -2.71 19.05
C GLY A 195 -13.30 -1.43 19.87
N GLU A 196 -12.23 -0.68 20.12
CA GLU A 196 -12.27 0.57 20.87
C GLU A 196 -11.99 1.76 19.96
N VAL A 197 -12.80 2.81 20.08
CA VAL A 197 -12.57 4.11 19.45
C VAL A 197 -11.88 5.05 20.41
N GLY A 198 -11.00 5.89 19.90
CA GLY A 198 -10.27 6.85 20.73
C GLY A 198 -9.81 8.07 19.96
N ILE A 199 -9.54 9.12 20.72
CA ILE A 199 -9.06 10.42 20.26
C ILE A 199 -10.09 11.09 19.35
N PRO A 200 -10.67 12.25 19.72
CA PRO A 200 -11.47 13.06 18.81
C PRO A 200 -10.68 13.37 17.55
N GLY A 201 -11.34 13.25 16.41
CA GLY A 201 -10.72 13.52 15.09
C GLY A 201 -10.21 14.96 14.97
N TYR A 202 -9.08 15.10 14.31
CA TYR A 202 -8.52 16.40 13.91
C TYR A 202 -9.11 16.84 12.56
N LEU A 203 -8.86 18.07 12.15
CA LEU A 203 -9.36 18.58 10.89
C LEU A 203 -9.01 17.70 9.69
N GLU A 204 -7.81 17.14 9.66
CA GLU A 204 -7.35 16.24 8.59
C GLU A 204 -8.18 14.96 8.50
N ASP A 205 -8.62 14.40 9.66
CA ASP A 205 -9.44 13.19 9.69
C ASP A 205 -10.79 13.41 9.00
N TYR A 206 -11.46 14.50 9.34
CA TYR A 206 -12.71 14.90 8.68
C TYR A 206 -12.52 15.23 7.20
N ALA A 207 -11.46 15.97 6.86
CA ALA A 207 -11.22 16.44 5.50
C ALA A 207 -10.92 15.28 4.55
N PHE A 208 -10.02 14.36 4.93
CA PHE A 208 -9.64 13.25 4.08
C PHE A 208 -10.74 12.19 3.99
N LEU A 209 -11.43 11.88 5.11
CA LEU A 209 -12.57 10.96 5.05
C LEU A 209 -13.74 11.56 4.26
N GLY A 210 -14.00 12.86 4.42
CA GLY A 210 -15.01 13.57 3.64
C GLY A 210 -14.70 13.58 2.15
N ARG A 211 -13.41 13.70 1.78
CA ARG A 211 -12.95 13.57 0.41
C ARG A 211 -13.17 12.15 -0.10
N GLY A 212 -12.76 11.11 0.64
CA GLY A 212 -12.98 9.72 0.27
C GLY A 212 -14.46 9.40 0.04
N ALA A 213 -15.35 9.85 0.93
CA ALA A 213 -16.79 9.69 0.78
C ALA A 213 -17.33 10.39 -0.49
N PHE A 214 -16.83 11.59 -0.80
CA PHE A 214 -17.24 12.30 -2.00
C PHE A 214 -16.72 11.62 -3.28
N ASP A 215 -15.48 11.16 -3.30
CA ASP A 215 -14.91 10.44 -4.44
C ASP A 215 -15.65 9.12 -4.69
N THR A 216 -16.02 8.38 -3.62
CA THR A 216 -16.85 7.18 -3.73
C THR A 216 -18.22 7.50 -4.31
N TYR A 217 -18.86 8.60 -3.86
CA TYR A 217 -20.10 9.06 -4.47
C TYR A 217 -19.96 9.33 -5.98
N GLN A 218 -18.87 9.98 -6.39
CA GLN A 218 -18.67 10.32 -7.81
C GLN A 218 -18.59 9.08 -8.71
N VAL A 219 -18.14 7.94 -8.16
CA VAL A 219 -18.00 6.68 -8.88
C VAL A 219 -19.30 5.88 -8.86
N THR A 220 -19.96 5.79 -7.70
CA THR A 220 -21.13 4.94 -7.49
C THR A 220 -22.45 5.63 -7.82
N GLY A 221 -22.50 6.96 -7.65
CA GLY A 221 -23.75 7.73 -7.68
C GLY A 221 -24.64 7.53 -6.45
N ASP A 222 -24.16 6.76 -5.44
CA ASP A 222 -24.95 6.52 -4.22
C ASP A 222 -24.99 7.78 -3.34
N VAL A 223 -26.22 8.31 -3.16
CA VAL A 223 -26.44 9.53 -2.38
C VAL A 223 -26.13 9.40 -0.89
N GLU A 224 -26.03 8.18 -0.35
CA GLU A 224 -25.63 7.98 1.05
C GLU A 224 -24.17 8.39 1.27
N HIS A 225 -23.30 8.15 0.32
CA HIS A 225 -21.90 8.59 0.37
C HIS A 225 -21.79 10.12 0.31
N LEU A 226 -22.58 10.75 -0.56
CA LEU A 226 -22.66 12.23 -0.61
C LEU A 226 -23.20 12.80 0.71
N GLN A 227 -24.24 12.20 1.28
CA GLN A 227 -24.79 12.65 2.56
C GLN A 227 -23.73 12.58 3.66
N PHE A 228 -22.96 11.48 3.73
CA PHE A 228 -21.88 11.33 4.71
C PHE A 228 -20.76 12.38 4.50
N ALA A 229 -20.35 12.63 3.26
CA ALA A 229 -19.39 13.70 2.94
C ALA A 229 -19.89 15.08 3.40
N LEU A 230 -21.19 15.38 3.21
CA LEU A 230 -21.79 16.63 3.67
C LEU A 230 -21.87 16.72 5.19
N ASP A 231 -22.14 15.63 5.88
CA ASP A 231 -22.18 15.60 7.36
C ASP A 231 -20.79 15.86 7.96
N LEU A 232 -19.73 15.25 7.38
CA LEU A 232 -18.34 15.54 7.74
C LEU A 232 -17.99 17.01 7.46
N GLY A 233 -18.39 17.55 6.31
CA GLY A 233 -18.19 18.98 5.96
C GLY A 233 -18.92 19.94 6.92
N ARG A 234 -20.11 19.60 7.37
CA ARG A 234 -20.84 20.36 8.41
C ARG A 234 -20.10 20.31 9.75
N ALA A 235 -19.64 19.14 10.14
CA ALA A 235 -18.86 18.96 11.36
C ALA A 235 -17.56 19.78 11.34
N ILE A 236 -16.87 19.88 10.19
CA ILE A 236 -15.71 20.76 10.02
C ILE A 236 -16.08 22.21 10.34
N ARG A 237 -17.16 22.71 9.76
CA ARG A 237 -17.60 24.10 10.02
C ARG A 237 -17.98 24.35 11.46
N GLU A 238 -18.64 23.38 12.11
CA GLU A 238 -19.09 23.51 13.51
C GLU A 238 -17.92 23.45 14.50
N ARG A 239 -16.83 22.76 14.19
CA ARG A 239 -15.76 22.45 15.15
C ARG A 239 -14.46 23.21 14.93
N PHE A 240 -14.17 23.58 13.70
CA PHE A 240 -12.86 24.10 13.31
C PHE A 240 -12.92 25.47 12.63
N TYR A 241 -14.13 25.99 12.32
CA TYR A 241 -14.26 27.32 11.75
C TYR A 241 -14.33 28.35 12.87
N ASP A 242 -13.47 29.37 12.80
CA ASP A 242 -13.48 30.52 13.69
C ASP A 242 -14.12 31.71 12.91
N GLU A 243 -15.18 32.33 13.48
CA GLU A 243 -15.84 33.49 12.85
C GLU A 243 -15.06 34.78 13.09
N ASP A 244 -14.07 34.79 13.99
CA ASP A 244 -13.33 35.99 14.40
C ASP A 244 -11.98 36.17 13.66
N GLU A 245 -11.61 35.27 12.74
CA GLU A 245 -10.47 35.37 11.81
C GLU A 245 -10.96 35.61 10.35
#